data_87adb808501b8710ce5062319b7842da
#
_entry.id   87adb808501b8710ce5062319b7842da
#
_cell.length_a   1.000
_cell.length_b   1.000
_cell.length_c   1.000
_cell.angle_alpha   90.00
_cell.angle_beta   90.00
_cell.angle_gamma   90.00
#
_symmetry.space_group_name_H-M   'P 1'
#
loop_
_entity.id
_entity.type
_entity.pdbx_description
1 polymer ?
#
loop_
_entity_poly.entity_id
_entity_poly.type
_entity_poly.pdbx_seq_one_letter_code
_entity_poly.pdbx_strand_id
1 'polypeptide(L)'
;MKSKSIGILTKPKFPEVKSTVQAVVSWLRSRNIDVLLDTTATTLLGEQGGFQKTHLASKADVLLVLGGDGTMLNAARLAGERGIPILGVNMGGLGFLTEVVLDNLYPSLERMFANDFVLDERLMLKTHVHRHGE
;
A
#
# COMPACT_ATOMS: atom_id res chain seq x y z
N MET A 1 -12.33 8.86 9.14
CA MET A 1 -12.55 7.70 8.28
C MET A 1 -13.08 6.57 9.11
N LYS A 2 -14.19 6.00 8.63
CA LYS A 2 -14.69 4.94 9.39
C LYS A 2 -14.09 3.69 8.92
N SER A 3 -13.69 2.90 9.51
CA SER A 3 -13.30 1.69 9.34
C SER A 3 -12.72 1.07 8.65
N LYS A 4 -11.75 0.58 8.86
CA LYS A 4 -11.55 0.01 8.30
C LYS A 4 -10.67 -0.97 7.96
N SER A 5 -10.44 -1.33 6.70
CA SER A 5 -9.46 -2.34 6.31
C SER A 5 -8.35 -1.65 5.52
N ILE A 6 -7.14 -1.92 5.93
CA ILE A 6 -5.96 -1.41 5.24
C ILE A 6 -5.20 -2.59 4.68
N GLY A 7 -5.02 -2.59 3.35
CA GLY A 7 -4.20 -3.57 2.67
C GLY A 7 -2.76 -3.09 2.59
N ILE A 8 -1.81 -3.92 2.99
CA ILE A 8 -0.40 -3.58 2.95
C ILE A 8 0.28 -4.25 1.77
N LEU A 9 0.90 -3.45 0.92
CA LEU A 9 1.71 -3.91 -0.19
C LEU A 9 3.15 -3.48 0.05
N THR A 10 4.06 -4.43 -0.02
CA THR A 10 5.46 -4.17 0.27
C THR A 10 6.35 -4.96 -0.67
N LYS A 11 7.60 -4.53 -0.77
CA LYS A 11 8.60 -5.22 -1.56
C LYS A 11 9.76 -5.55 -0.62
N PRO A 12 10.10 -6.82 -0.42
CA PRO A 12 11.13 -7.21 0.55
C PRO A 12 12.56 -6.95 0.06
N LYS A 13 12.73 -5.85 -0.65
CA LYS A 13 14.01 -5.45 -1.20
C LYS A 13 14.89 -4.72 -0.18
N PHE A 14 14.26 -4.09 0.80
CA PHE A 14 14.96 -3.23 1.75
C PHE A 14 15.14 -3.97 3.08
N PRO A 15 16.31 -3.87 3.73
CA PRO A 15 16.57 -4.62 4.98
C PRO A 15 15.58 -4.30 6.10
N GLU A 16 15.13 -3.05 6.17
CA GLU A 16 14.24 -2.62 7.24
C GLU A 16 12.76 -2.91 6.99
N VAL A 17 12.42 -3.53 5.87
CA VAL A 17 11.02 -3.78 5.53
C VAL A 17 10.34 -4.66 6.57
N LYS A 18 11.00 -5.74 6.98
CA LYS A 18 10.41 -6.67 7.95
C LYS A 18 10.04 -5.97 9.26
N SER A 19 10.98 -5.23 9.85
CA SER A 19 10.73 -4.55 11.10
C SER A 19 9.67 -3.44 10.96
N THR A 20 9.67 -2.75 9.84
CA THR A 20 8.68 -1.70 9.56
C THR A 20 7.28 -2.30 9.41
N VAL A 21 7.14 -3.39 8.67
CA VAL A 21 5.86 -4.07 8.50
C VAL A 21 5.35 -4.61 9.84
N GLN A 22 6.23 -5.24 10.63
CA GLN A 22 5.87 -5.74 11.96
C GLN A 22 5.33 -4.62 12.85
N ALA A 23 6.05 -3.51 12.88
CA ALA A 23 5.66 -2.37 13.74
C ALA A 23 4.34 -1.75 13.29
N VAL A 24 4.17 -1.54 11.99
CA VAL A 24 2.96 -0.91 11.47
C VAL A 24 1.74 -1.82 11.63
N VAL A 25 1.90 -3.11 11.40
CA VAL A 25 0.81 -4.07 11.58
C VAL A 25 0.35 -4.09 13.04
N SER A 26 1.29 -4.15 13.98
CA SER A 26 0.98 -4.11 15.40
C SER A 26 0.27 -2.82 15.79
N TRP A 27 0.75 -1.70 15.27
CA TRP A 27 0.17 -0.39 15.55
C TRP A 27 -1.28 -0.30 15.04
N LEU A 28 -1.51 -0.77 13.82
CA LEU A 28 -2.86 -0.76 13.22
C LEU A 28 -3.80 -1.70 13.98
N ARG A 29 -3.34 -2.90 14.30
CA ARG A 29 -4.16 -3.88 15.03
C ARG A 29 -4.52 -3.38 16.43
N SER A 30 -3.61 -2.65 17.07
CA SER A 30 -3.89 -2.09 18.40
C SER A 30 -4.99 -1.02 18.36
N ARG A 31 -5.27 -0.48 17.18
CA ARG A 31 -6.33 0.51 16.98
C ARG A 31 -7.60 -0.11 16.38
N ASN A 32 -7.69 -1.43 16.41
CA ASN A 32 -8.84 -2.18 15.88
C ASN A 32 -9.06 -1.95 14.38
N ILE A 33 -7.98 -1.71 13.65
CA ILE A 33 -8.00 -1.63 12.19
C ILE A 33 -7.77 -3.02 11.64
N ASP A 34 -8.60 -3.43 10.69
CA ASP A 34 -8.46 -4.71 10.01
C ASP A 34 -7.31 -4.61 9.01
N VAL A 35 -6.28 -5.42 9.18
CA VAL A 35 -5.08 -5.39 8.34
C VAL A 35 -5.11 -6.57 7.39
N LEU A 36 -5.10 -6.26 6.09
CA LEU A 36 -5.07 -7.27 5.04
C LEU A 36 -3.63 -7.39 4.52
N LEU A 37 -3.10 -8.59 4.59
CA LEU A 37 -1.72 -8.85 4.19
C LEU A 37 -1.70 -9.77 2.98
N ASP A 38 -0.85 -9.47 2.01
CA ASP A 38 -0.62 -10.40 0.90
C ASP A 38 0.35 -11.51 1.33
N THR A 39 0.61 -12.45 0.43
CA THR A 39 1.51 -13.57 0.72
C THR A 39 2.93 -13.12 1.02
N THR A 40 3.39 -12.02 0.41
CA THR A 40 4.71 -11.48 0.68
C THR A 40 4.81 -10.97 2.11
N ALA A 41 3.84 -10.18 2.55
CA ALA A 41 3.83 -9.62 3.90
C ALA A 41 3.66 -10.70 4.97
N THR A 42 2.78 -11.68 4.74
CA THR A 42 2.60 -12.78 5.69
C THR A 42 3.87 -13.60 5.83
N THR A 43 4.59 -13.85 4.73
CA THR A 43 5.86 -14.55 4.78
C THR A 43 6.89 -13.76 5.59
N LEU A 44 6.95 -12.44 5.41
CA LEU A 44 7.86 -11.60 6.21
C LEU A 44 7.55 -11.68 7.70
N LEU A 45 6.29 -11.78 8.07
CA LEU A 45 5.87 -11.80 9.47
C LEU A 45 5.86 -13.21 10.08
N GLY A 46 6.09 -14.23 9.28
CA GLY A 46 5.98 -15.62 9.75
C GLY A 46 4.53 -16.03 10.01
N GLU A 47 3.57 -15.36 9.40
CA GLU A 47 2.15 -15.69 9.50
C GLU A 47 1.71 -16.53 8.30
N GLN A 48 0.53 -17.11 8.39
CA GLN A 48 -0.04 -17.90 7.31
C GLN A 48 -1.29 -17.22 6.77
N GLY A 49 -1.71 -17.63 5.58
CA GLY A 49 -3.01 -17.22 5.07
C GLY A 49 -3.04 -15.86 4.36
N GLY A 50 -1.97 -15.46 3.74
CA GLY A 50 -1.96 -14.20 2.98
C GLY A 50 -2.90 -14.21 1.79
N PHE A 51 -3.39 -13.03 1.41
CA PHE A 51 -4.26 -12.87 0.26
C PHE A 51 -3.43 -12.75 -1.02
N GLN A 52 -4.03 -13.12 -2.14
CA GLN A 52 -3.50 -12.69 -3.43
C GLN A 52 -3.71 -11.19 -3.55
N LYS A 53 -2.80 -10.50 -4.23
CA LYS A 53 -2.83 -9.03 -4.31
C LYS A 53 -4.14 -8.49 -4.89
N THR A 54 -4.67 -9.14 -5.92
CA THR A 54 -5.94 -8.73 -6.54
C THR A 54 -7.11 -8.85 -5.56
N HIS A 55 -7.13 -9.91 -4.78
CA HIS A 55 -8.17 -10.13 -3.80
C HIS A 55 -8.06 -9.13 -2.64
N LEU A 56 -6.84 -8.90 -2.18
CA LEU A 56 -6.57 -7.90 -1.14
C LEU A 56 -7.08 -6.53 -1.58
N ALA A 57 -6.73 -6.11 -2.79
CA ALA A 57 -7.15 -4.80 -3.32
C ALA A 57 -8.67 -4.70 -3.47
N SER A 58 -9.35 -5.82 -3.71
CA SER A 58 -10.82 -5.82 -3.80
C SER A 58 -11.50 -5.63 -2.45
N LYS A 59 -10.81 -5.94 -1.36
CA LYS A 59 -11.37 -5.86 -0.02
C LYS A 59 -10.92 -4.65 0.78
N ALA A 60 -9.78 -4.10 0.46
CA ALA A 60 -9.21 -2.99 1.24
C ALA A 60 -9.94 -1.68 0.99
N ASP A 61 -10.06 -0.89 2.04
CA ASP A 61 -10.58 0.47 1.93
C ASP A 61 -9.45 1.45 1.59
N VAL A 62 -8.23 1.13 1.97
CA VAL A 62 -7.02 1.91 1.68
C VAL A 62 -5.88 0.95 1.43
N LEU A 63 -5.01 1.28 0.50
CA LEU A 63 -3.77 0.54 0.30
C LEU A 63 -2.61 1.34 0.91
N LEU A 64 -1.86 0.71 1.78
CA LEU A 64 -0.62 1.26 2.32
C LEU A 64 0.54 0.60 1.59
N VAL A 65 1.31 1.39 0.88
CA VAL A 65 2.47 0.91 0.13
C VAL A 65 3.73 1.24 0.89
N LEU A 66 4.51 0.22 1.20
CA LEU A 66 5.82 0.38 1.83
C LEU A 66 6.88 -0.07 0.83
N GLY A 67 7.38 0.86 0.07
CA GLY A 67 8.32 0.54 -1.01
C GLY A 67 8.76 1.78 -1.77
N GLY A 68 8.77 1.67 -3.07
CA GLY A 68 9.14 2.76 -3.98
C GLY A 68 8.14 2.92 -5.10
N ASP A 69 8.55 3.59 -6.16
CA ASP A 69 7.66 3.90 -7.29
C ASP A 69 7.12 2.64 -7.98
N GLY A 70 7.93 1.60 -8.10
CA GLY A 70 7.48 0.34 -8.72
C GLY A 70 6.35 -0.30 -7.95
N THR A 71 6.45 -0.36 -6.62
CA THR A 71 5.39 -0.90 -5.77
C THR A 71 4.16 0.01 -5.82
N MET A 72 4.36 1.32 -5.89
CA MET A 72 3.27 2.29 -6.01
C MET A 72 2.51 2.13 -7.32
N LEU A 73 3.21 1.93 -8.43
CA LEU A 73 2.57 1.67 -9.72
C LEU A 73 1.75 0.37 -9.69
N ASN A 74 2.28 -0.66 -9.05
CA ASN A 74 1.57 -1.92 -8.90
C ASN A 74 0.30 -1.72 -8.07
N ALA A 75 0.39 -0.96 -6.99
CA ALA A 75 -0.77 -0.63 -6.17
C ALA A 75 -1.83 0.12 -6.98
N ALA A 76 -1.41 1.06 -7.81
CA ALA A 76 -2.33 1.81 -8.66
C ALA A 76 -3.08 0.91 -9.64
N ARG A 77 -2.39 -0.07 -10.23
CA ARG A 77 -3.04 -1.05 -11.10
C ARG A 77 -4.03 -1.91 -10.33
N LEU A 78 -3.67 -2.33 -9.12
CA LEU A 78 -4.53 -3.16 -8.28
C LEU A 78 -5.76 -2.39 -7.79
N ALA A 79 -5.61 -1.11 -7.50
CA ALA A 79 -6.72 -0.24 -7.13
C ALA A 79 -7.72 -0.12 -8.28
N GLY A 80 -7.20 -0.07 -9.51
CA GLY A 80 -8.01 -0.08 -10.72
C GLY A 80 -9.10 0.96 -10.72
N GLU A 81 -10.26 0.59 -11.25
CA GLU A 81 -11.40 1.50 -11.37
C GLU A 81 -12.11 1.76 -10.04
N ARG A 82 -11.86 0.95 -9.02
CA ARG A 82 -12.45 1.20 -7.70
C ARG A 82 -11.97 2.52 -7.12
N GLY A 83 -10.77 2.97 -7.52
CA GLY A 83 -10.23 4.23 -7.07
C GLY A 83 -9.99 4.31 -5.56
N ILE A 84 -9.62 3.19 -4.92
CA ILE A 84 -9.33 3.22 -3.49
C ILE A 84 -8.10 4.07 -3.22
N PRO A 85 -8.08 4.84 -2.14
CA PRO A 85 -6.92 5.67 -1.80
C PRO A 85 -5.67 4.86 -1.55
N ILE A 86 -4.53 5.41 -1.91
CA ILE A 86 -3.23 4.78 -1.71
C ILE A 86 -2.35 5.75 -0.92
N LEU A 87 -1.80 5.26 0.19
CA LEU A 87 -0.78 5.99 0.93
C LEU A 87 0.57 5.35 0.62
N GLY A 88 1.41 6.06 -0.12
CA GLY A 88 2.72 5.56 -0.52
C GLY A 88 3.84 6.08 0.36
N VAL A 89 4.51 5.17 1.05
CA VAL A 89 5.64 5.48 1.92
C VAL A 89 6.92 4.97 1.29
N ASN A 90 7.86 5.87 1.09
CA ASN A 90 9.13 5.54 0.46
C ASN A 90 10.07 4.88 1.46
N MET A 91 10.47 3.64 1.18
CA MET A 91 11.39 2.88 2.02
C MET A 91 12.85 3.04 1.60
N GLY A 92 13.08 3.58 0.43
CA GLY A 92 14.44 3.74 -0.10
C GLY A 92 14.77 5.19 -0.38
N GLY A 93 15.40 5.44 -1.48
CA GLY A 93 15.72 6.80 -1.91
C GLY A 93 14.51 7.54 -2.46
N LEU A 94 14.71 8.77 -2.84
CA LEU A 94 13.66 9.65 -3.35
C LEU A 94 12.97 9.03 -4.57
N GLY A 95 11.64 9.04 -4.55
CA GLY A 95 10.82 8.61 -5.67
C GLY A 95 9.95 9.74 -6.19
N PHE A 96 9.30 9.49 -7.32
CA PHE A 96 8.40 10.47 -7.93
C PHE A 96 6.96 10.30 -7.47
N LEU A 97 6.56 9.07 -7.11
CA LEU A 97 5.17 8.76 -6.79
C LEU A 97 4.91 8.65 -5.30
N THR A 98 5.89 8.19 -4.54
CA THR A 98 5.76 8.06 -3.10
C THR A 98 6.03 9.43 -2.45
N GLU A 99 5.03 9.94 -1.73
CA GLU A 99 5.10 11.30 -1.17
C GLU A 99 5.50 11.34 0.28
N VAL A 100 5.40 10.22 0.98
CA VAL A 100 5.68 10.16 2.42
C VAL A 100 7.01 9.45 2.63
N VAL A 101 7.89 10.09 3.39
CA VAL A 101 9.12 9.44 3.83
C VAL A 101 8.84 8.59 5.07
N LEU A 102 9.69 7.61 5.32
CA LEU A 102 9.47 6.64 6.39
C LEU A 102 9.28 7.30 7.76
N ASP A 103 10.02 8.37 8.05
CA ASP A 103 9.91 9.08 9.32
C ASP A 103 8.54 9.69 9.56
N ASN A 104 7.77 9.91 8.49
CA ASN A 104 6.44 10.50 8.56
C ASN A 104 5.32 9.47 8.46
N LEU A 105 5.64 8.18 8.53
CA LEU A 105 4.65 7.12 8.39
C LEU A 105 3.52 7.24 9.42
N TYR A 106 3.85 7.24 10.70
CA TYR A 106 2.83 7.27 11.75
C TYR A 106 2.08 8.60 11.81
N PRO A 107 2.74 9.76 11.71
CA PRO A 107 1.99 11.02 11.60
C PRO A 107 1.02 11.03 10.41
N SER A 108 1.40 10.47 9.28
CA SER A 108 0.53 10.39 8.10
C SER A 108 -0.67 9.49 8.35
N LEU A 109 -0.47 8.34 9.00
CA LEU A 109 -1.57 7.44 9.38
C LEU A 109 -2.53 8.11 10.36
N GLU A 110 -2.00 8.83 11.36
CA GLU A 110 -2.82 9.56 12.31
C GLU A 110 -3.69 10.60 11.60
N ARG A 111 -3.13 11.35 10.69
CA ARG A 111 -3.87 12.35 9.92
C ARG A 111 -4.93 11.70 9.03
N MET A 112 -4.61 10.57 8.43
CA MET A 112 -5.55 9.82 7.62
C MET A 112 -6.77 9.39 8.45
N PHE A 113 -6.56 8.85 9.65
CA PHE A 113 -7.65 8.44 10.53
C PHE A 113 -8.45 9.62 11.07
N ALA A 114 -7.83 10.79 11.19
CA ALA A 114 -8.52 12.00 11.60
C ALA A 114 -9.24 12.71 10.44
N ASN A 115 -9.22 12.15 9.24
CA ASN A 115 -9.73 12.76 8.01
C ASN A 115 -9.05 14.09 7.67
N ASP A 116 -7.80 14.26 8.12
CA ASP A 116 -7.00 15.45 7.87
C ASP A 116 -6.01 15.15 6.75
N PHE A 117 -6.53 15.02 5.54
CA PHE A 117 -5.71 14.74 4.36
C PHE A 117 -6.39 15.24 3.11
N VAL A 118 -5.60 15.41 2.05
CA VAL A 118 -6.08 15.77 0.73
C VAL A 118 -5.75 14.63 -0.22
N LEU A 119 -6.75 14.20 -1.01
CA LEU A 119 -6.55 13.20 -2.03
C LEU A 119 -6.02 13.86 -3.30
N ASP A 120 -4.92 13.31 -3.81
CA ASP A 120 -4.36 13.73 -5.08
C ASP A 120 -4.79 12.72 -6.14
N GLU A 121 -5.71 13.13 -7.01
CA GLU A 121 -6.20 12.24 -8.06
C GLU A 121 -5.24 12.24 -9.23
N ARG A 122 -4.90 11.04 -9.72
CA ARG A 122 -4.00 10.88 -10.84
C ARG A 122 -4.65 10.06 -11.94
N LEU A 123 -4.42 10.50 -13.17
CA LEU A 123 -4.96 9.79 -14.33
C LEU A 123 -4.06 8.61 -14.68
N MET A 124 -4.70 7.51 -15.05
CA MET A 124 -4.00 6.35 -15.58
C MET A 124 -4.34 6.19 -17.05
N LEU A 125 -3.31 5.92 -17.85
CA LEU A 125 -3.48 5.67 -19.27
C LEU A 125 -3.41 4.17 -19.54
N LYS A 126 -4.41 3.65 -20.27
CA LYS A 126 -4.41 2.28 -20.74
C LYS A 126 -3.98 2.29 -22.20
N THR A 127 -2.88 1.63 -22.50
CA THR A 127 -2.36 1.57 -23.86
C THR A 127 -2.30 0.14 -24.34
N HIS A 128 -2.48 -0.04 -25.64
CA HIS A 128 -2.33 -1.33 -26.29
C HIS A 128 -1.27 -1.18 -27.37
N VAL A 129 -0.32 -2.10 -27.38
CA VAL A 129 0.72 -2.12 -28.41
C VAL A 129 0.38 -3.21 -29.41
N HIS A 130 0.21 -2.82 -30.68
CA HIS A 130 -0.07 -3.76 -31.74
C HIS A 130 1.18 -3.94 -32.60
N ARG A 131 1.58 -5.18 -32.81
CA ARG A 131 2.73 -5.50 -33.66
C ARG A 131 2.26 -6.52 -34.71
N HIS A 132 2.57 -6.22 -35.97
CA HIS A 132 2.24 -7.15 -37.10
C HIS A 132 0.77 -7.55 -37.13
N GLY A 133 -0.12 -6.62 -36.77
CA GLY A 133 -1.55 -6.88 -36.79
C GLY A 133 -2.11 -7.59 -35.58
N GLU A 134 -1.31 -7.76 -34.56
CA GLU A 134 -1.75 -8.35 -33.29
C GLU A 134 -2.53 -7.37 -32.41
#